data_69a5d09764bf2500f53166b431208027
#
_entry.id   69a5d09764bf2500f53166b431208027
#
_cell.length_a   1.000
_cell.length_b   1.000
_cell.length_c   1.000
_cell.angle_alpha   90.00
_cell.angle_beta   90.00
_cell.angle_gamma   90.00
#
_symmetry.space_group_name_H-M   'P 1'
#
loop_
_entity.id
_entity.type
_entity.pdbx_description
1 polymer ?
#
loop_
_entity_poly.entity_id
_entity_poly.type
_entity_poly.pdbx_seq_one_letter_code
_entity_poly.pdbx_strand_id
1 'polypeptide(L)'
;MNNTSIIILAAGLGTRMKSKRPKVLFELCGEPMIIHILKQAYAITNDVSVVLHYEKELISKKIKEIFPQTKIFEQDHTNYPGTAGAIKSVNLSGEKVLVTCGDMPLVKSTDLMRLANAEADVVMSSFEAANPFGYGRVIIKNGKVEGIVEQKDASEAQLAIKSVNAGCYCFKREALEQILPLISNQNVQKEYYLTDAIKIANEKGLKCVAVNVNEQNFMGINDKFQLSIAEKIMQDEIKQNLMKAGVLMRMPESIFIDSRAKFEGECVLEENVSILGECVITESIIKSSSVIESSSIKNSDIGPLAHIRPNSEISDTHIGNFVEVKKGVLSGVKAGHLSYLGDCEIESGTNIGCGTITCNYDGKAKYKTKIGKNVFVGSDTQLVAPVNIADNVIIAAGSTITKDVESGALAISRGRQENKSGFFEKFFGKDDVKK
;
A
#
# COMPACT_ATOMS: atom_id res chain seq x y z
N MET A 1 -23.93 7.34 -16.31
CA MET A 1 -23.82 7.65 -14.87
C MET A 1 -23.29 9.07 -14.62
N ASN A 2 -23.60 9.99 -15.50
CA ASN A 2 -22.86 11.26 -15.59
C ASN A 2 -23.34 12.38 -14.65
N ASN A 3 -24.10 12.05 -13.60
CA ASN A 3 -24.68 13.11 -12.76
C ASN A 3 -24.61 12.81 -11.25
N THR A 4 -23.59 12.04 -10.82
CA THR A 4 -23.33 11.77 -9.40
C THR A 4 -22.06 12.43 -8.96
N SER A 5 -22.12 13.29 -7.93
CA SER A 5 -20.95 13.81 -7.22
C SER A 5 -20.65 12.96 -5.99
N ILE A 6 -19.39 12.86 -5.62
CA ILE A 6 -18.96 12.11 -4.43
C ILE A 6 -18.24 13.07 -3.48
N ILE A 7 -18.67 13.08 -2.22
CA ILE A 7 -18.05 13.84 -1.14
C ILE A 7 -17.40 12.86 -0.15
N ILE A 8 -16.10 12.99 0.06
CA ILE A 8 -15.33 12.17 1.01
C ILE A 8 -15.05 13.03 2.25
N LEU A 9 -15.59 12.63 3.40
CA LEU A 9 -15.38 13.32 4.67
C LEU A 9 -14.08 12.83 5.32
N ALA A 10 -13.10 13.71 5.47
CA ALA A 10 -11.78 13.41 6.01
C ALA A 10 -11.28 14.50 6.99
N ALA A 11 -12.19 15.21 7.63
CA ALA A 11 -11.88 16.35 8.51
C ALA A 11 -11.62 15.95 9.99
N GLY A 12 -11.77 14.68 10.36
CA GLY A 12 -11.63 14.20 11.72
C GLY A 12 -10.20 14.25 12.27
N LEU A 13 -10.05 14.60 13.56
CA LEU A 13 -8.75 14.72 14.25
C LEU A 13 -8.01 13.37 14.43
N GLY A 14 -8.71 12.24 14.42
CA GLY A 14 -8.12 10.91 14.53
C GLY A 14 -7.38 10.64 15.84
N THR A 15 -7.78 11.22 16.95
CA THR A 15 -7.09 11.16 18.26
C THR A 15 -6.86 9.73 18.77
N ARG A 16 -7.75 8.79 18.44
CA ARG A 16 -7.64 7.36 18.79
C ARG A 16 -6.45 6.64 18.16
N MET A 17 -5.91 7.19 17.07
CA MET A 17 -4.67 6.66 16.45
C MET A 17 -3.42 6.89 17.29
N LYS A 18 -3.47 7.77 18.31
CA LYS A 18 -2.34 8.12 19.18
C LYS A 18 -1.06 8.41 18.37
N SER A 19 -1.17 9.29 17.38
CA SER A 19 -0.10 9.63 16.44
C SER A 19 -0.22 11.08 15.99
N LYS A 20 0.91 11.69 15.60
CA LYS A 20 0.95 12.99 14.92
C LYS A 20 0.59 12.87 13.43
N ARG A 21 0.70 11.65 12.85
CA ARG A 21 0.32 11.40 11.46
C ARG A 21 -1.22 11.46 11.35
N PRO A 22 -1.78 12.21 10.39
CA PRO A 22 -3.21 12.24 10.14
C PRO A 22 -3.77 10.83 9.91
N LYS A 23 -4.95 10.54 10.47
CA LYS A 23 -5.57 9.22 10.42
C LYS A 23 -5.67 8.67 8.99
N VAL A 24 -6.14 9.48 8.05
CA VAL A 24 -6.38 9.07 6.67
C VAL A 24 -5.11 8.86 5.84
N LEU A 25 -3.94 9.26 6.38
CA LEU A 25 -2.63 9.01 5.77
C LEU A 25 -1.94 7.74 6.29
N PHE A 26 -2.51 7.02 7.25
CA PHE A 26 -1.97 5.70 7.59
C PHE A 26 -2.11 4.77 6.39
N GLU A 27 -1.05 4.02 6.15
CA GLU A 27 -0.99 3.10 5.01
C GLU A 27 -1.73 1.81 5.30
N LEU A 28 -2.38 1.30 4.28
CA LEU A 28 -3.00 0.00 4.19
C LEU A 28 -2.49 -0.68 2.93
N CYS A 29 -1.81 -1.79 3.05
CA CYS A 29 -1.18 -2.48 1.91
C CYS A 29 -0.35 -1.54 1.01
N GLY A 30 0.46 -0.65 1.62
CA GLY A 30 1.40 0.24 0.94
C GLY A 30 0.86 1.60 0.48
N GLU A 31 -0.45 1.86 0.59
CA GLU A 31 -1.04 3.15 0.21
C GLU A 31 -1.85 3.79 1.35
N PRO A 32 -1.88 5.13 1.46
CA PRO A 32 -2.73 5.82 2.43
C PRO A 32 -4.21 5.44 2.30
N MET A 33 -4.91 5.30 3.42
CA MET A 33 -6.35 4.96 3.44
C MET A 33 -7.19 5.84 2.52
N ILE A 34 -6.92 7.15 2.50
CA ILE A 34 -7.64 8.11 1.65
C ILE A 34 -7.47 7.81 0.15
N ILE A 35 -6.35 7.24 -0.26
CA ILE A 35 -6.08 6.91 -1.66
C ILE A 35 -6.94 5.72 -2.09
N HIS A 36 -7.14 4.72 -1.22
CA HIS A 36 -8.00 3.58 -1.53
C HIS A 36 -9.43 4.03 -1.82
N ILE A 37 -10.04 4.88 -0.97
CA ILE A 37 -11.40 5.36 -1.21
C ILE A 37 -11.49 6.29 -2.41
N LEU A 38 -10.47 7.10 -2.68
CA LEU A 38 -10.40 7.94 -3.88
C LEU A 38 -10.39 7.10 -5.16
N LYS A 39 -9.63 6.00 -5.21
CA LYS A 39 -9.64 5.07 -6.34
C LYS A 39 -11.06 4.54 -6.62
N GLN A 40 -11.80 4.18 -5.56
CA GLN A 40 -13.17 3.70 -5.70
C GLN A 40 -14.12 4.81 -6.15
N ALA A 41 -13.95 6.03 -5.65
CA ALA A 41 -14.75 7.19 -6.07
C ALA A 41 -14.52 7.55 -7.54
N TYR A 42 -13.27 7.60 -7.97
CA TYR A 42 -12.91 7.90 -9.38
C TYR A 42 -13.30 6.80 -10.37
N ALA A 43 -13.50 5.57 -9.91
CA ALA A 43 -14.10 4.52 -10.74
C ALA A 43 -15.58 4.78 -11.10
N ILE A 44 -16.24 5.71 -10.40
CA ILE A 44 -17.66 6.05 -10.59
C ILE A 44 -17.82 7.39 -11.34
N THR A 45 -17.11 8.42 -10.91
CA THR A 45 -17.26 9.79 -11.41
C THR A 45 -15.97 10.60 -11.30
N ASN A 46 -15.82 11.62 -12.16
CA ASN A 46 -14.73 12.59 -12.04
C ASN A 46 -15.08 13.75 -11.10
N ASP A 47 -16.32 13.84 -10.62
CA ASP A 47 -16.77 14.87 -9.69
C ASP A 47 -16.61 14.42 -8.23
N VAL A 48 -15.35 14.48 -7.76
CA VAL A 48 -14.96 14.03 -6.42
C VAL A 48 -14.44 15.22 -5.60
N SER A 49 -15.02 15.37 -4.42
CA SER A 49 -14.68 16.39 -3.43
C SER A 49 -14.20 15.73 -2.13
N VAL A 50 -13.17 16.27 -1.51
CA VAL A 50 -12.68 15.84 -0.20
C VAL A 50 -12.78 17.01 0.78
N VAL A 51 -13.38 16.77 1.93
CA VAL A 51 -13.48 17.77 3.01
C VAL A 51 -12.43 17.46 4.06
N LEU A 52 -11.55 18.42 4.30
CA LEU A 52 -10.42 18.34 5.23
C LEU A 52 -10.54 19.38 6.34
N HIS A 53 -9.80 19.21 7.42
CA HIS A 53 -9.60 20.21 8.47
C HIS A 53 -8.20 20.05 9.08
N TYR A 54 -7.96 19.03 9.90
CA TYR A 54 -6.66 18.77 10.52
C TYR A 54 -5.61 18.40 9.48
N GLU A 55 -4.42 19.06 9.53
CA GLU A 55 -3.30 18.82 8.60
C GLU A 55 -3.71 18.87 7.12
N LYS A 56 -4.62 19.78 6.77
CA LYS A 56 -5.19 19.94 5.43
C LYS A 56 -4.13 20.00 4.34
N GLU A 57 -3.05 20.77 4.55
CA GLU A 57 -2.01 20.95 3.56
C GLU A 57 -1.26 19.65 3.25
N LEU A 58 -0.91 18.89 4.29
CA LEU A 58 -0.22 17.60 4.15
C LEU A 58 -1.10 16.57 3.42
N ILE A 59 -2.37 16.47 3.82
CA ILE A 59 -3.31 15.51 3.20
C ILE A 59 -3.61 15.94 1.75
N SER A 60 -3.86 17.24 1.52
CA SER A 60 -4.12 17.78 0.18
C SER A 60 -2.95 17.53 -0.77
N LYS A 61 -1.71 17.76 -0.32
CA LYS A 61 -0.51 17.47 -1.11
C LYS A 61 -0.48 16.00 -1.53
N LYS A 62 -0.69 15.07 -0.58
CA LYS A 62 -0.67 13.63 -0.87
C LYS A 62 -1.77 13.20 -1.83
N ILE A 63 -2.97 13.76 -1.71
CA ILE A 63 -4.07 13.51 -2.65
C ILE A 63 -3.71 14.01 -4.05
N LYS A 64 -3.21 15.26 -4.15
CA LYS A 64 -2.90 15.92 -5.42
C LYS A 64 -1.74 15.28 -6.18
N GLU A 65 -0.82 14.60 -5.51
CA GLU A 65 0.25 13.81 -6.15
C GLU A 65 -0.32 12.70 -7.04
N ILE A 66 -1.47 12.12 -6.69
CA ILE A 66 -2.08 10.98 -7.41
C ILE A 66 -3.33 11.40 -8.18
N PHE A 67 -4.15 12.26 -7.59
CA PHE A 67 -5.42 12.77 -8.13
C PHE A 67 -5.43 14.30 -8.16
N PRO A 68 -4.69 14.95 -9.09
CA PRO A 68 -4.56 16.42 -9.14
C PRO A 68 -5.89 17.15 -9.35
N GLN A 69 -6.89 16.49 -9.95
CA GLN A 69 -8.22 17.04 -10.22
C GLN A 69 -9.16 17.05 -9.00
N THR A 70 -8.84 16.38 -7.89
CA THR A 70 -9.71 16.31 -6.71
C THR A 70 -10.01 17.69 -6.16
N LYS A 71 -11.28 18.00 -5.94
CA LYS A 71 -11.69 19.26 -5.29
C LYS A 71 -11.46 19.14 -3.79
N ILE A 72 -10.74 20.08 -3.19
CA ILE A 72 -10.46 20.09 -1.75
C ILE A 72 -11.22 21.25 -1.10
N PHE A 73 -11.99 20.93 -0.08
CA PHE A 73 -12.71 21.88 0.74
C PHE A 73 -12.21 21.83 2.18
N GLU A 74 -12.30 22.95 2.89
CA GLU A 74 -11.97 23.03 4.31
C GLU A 74 -13.25 23.13 5.13
N GLN A 75 -13.37 22.28 6.14
CA GLN A 75 -14.48 22.36 7.08
C GLN A 75 -14.29 23.57 8.01
N ASP A 76 -15.30 24.43 8.11
CA ASP A 76 -15.41 25.38 9.21
C ASP A 76 -15.83 24.64 10.50
N HIS A 77 -14.84 24.00 11.12
CA HIS A 77 -15.05 23.16 12.30
C HIS A 77 -15.50 23.98 13.52
N THR A 78 -15.21 25.27 13.56
CA THR A 78 -15.59 26.16 14.67
C THR A 78 -17.09 26.41 14.69
N ASN A 79 -17.67 26.74 13.54
CA ASN A 79 -19.09 27.09 13.43
C ASN A 79 -19.95 25.86 13.08
N TYR A 80 -19.38 24.91 12.33
CA TYR A 80 -20.09 23.72 11.81
C TYR A 80 -19.32 22.43 12.09
N PRO A 81 -19.13 22.03 13.37
CA PRO A 81 -18.53 20.75 13.71
C PRO A 81 -19.43 19.58 13.30
N GLY A 82 -18.86 18.41 13.05
CA GLY A 82 -19.57 17.17 12.73
C GLY A 82 -19.75 16.94 11.23
N THR A 83 -20.34 15.79 10.88
CA THR A 83 -20.38 15.24 9.51
C THR A 83 -21.25 16.05 8.55
N ALA A 84 -22.40 16.53 8.99
CA ALA A 84 -23.23 17.43 8.18
C ALA A 84 -22.58 18.81 8.06
N GLY A 85 -21.90 19.29 9.11
CA GLY A 85 -21.14 20.53 9.07
C GLY A 85 -20.05 20.51 8.00
N ALA A 86 -19.38 19.40 7.82
CA ALA A 86 -18.38 19.22 6.76
C ALA A 86 -19.01 19.37 5.35
N ILE A 87 -20.22 18.85 5.13
CA ILE A 87 -20.90 18.96 3.84
C ILE A 87 -21.30 20.42 3.54
N LYS A 88 -21.62 21.23 4.55
CA LYS A 88 -21.96 22.66 4.36
C LYS A 88 -20.83 23.46 3.71
N SER A 89 -19.59 22.98 3.77
CA SER A 89 -18.44 23.62 3.13
C SER A 89 -18.33 23.31 1.62
N VAL A 90 -19.14 22.37 1.09
CA VAL A 90 -19.02 21.89 -0.29
C VAL A 90 -20.08 22.53 -1.19
N ASN A 91 -19.69 22.99 -2.36
CA ASN A 91 -20.63 23.37 -3.42
C ASN A 91 -21.22 22.10 -4.03
N LEU A 92 -22.50 21.82 -3.73
CA LEU A 92 -23.18 20.62 -4.21
C LEU A 92 -23.35 20.65 -5.73
N SER A 93 -23.05 19.53 -6.38
CA SER A 93 -23.15 19.34 -7.83
C SER A 93 -23.76 17.98 -8.16
N GLY A 94 -24.07 17.74 -9.40
CA GLY A 94 -24.73 16.51 -9.84
C GLY A 94 -26.20 16.45 -9.44
N GLU A 95 -26.92 15.47 -9.91
CA GLU A 95 -28.31 15.17 -9.49
C GLU A 95 -28.35 14.34 -8.20
N LYS A 96 -27.31 13.52 -7.99
CA LYS A 96 -27.12 12.71 -6.80
C LYS A 96 -25.80 13.07 -6.11
N VAL A 97 -25.84 13.13 -4.80
CA VAL A 97 -24.70 13.40 -3.94
C VAL A 97 -24.42 12.18 -3.06
N LEU A 98 -23.35 11.49 -3.33
CA LEU A 98 -22.90 10.36 -2.53
C LEU A 98 -21.88 10.85 -1.50
N VAL A 99 -22.10 10.50 -0.23
CA VAL A 99 -21.23 10.86 0.89
C VAL A 99 -20.63 9.62 1.50
N THR A 100 -19.30 9.61 1.65
CA THR A 100 -18.54 8.53 2.30
C THR A 100 -17.44 9.12 3.18
N CYS A 101 -16.76 8.27 3.96
CA CYS A 101 -15.69 8.71 4.87
C CYS A 101 -14.31 8.27 4.37
N GLY A 102 -13.31 9.13 4.58
CA GLY A 102 -11.92 8.88 4.18
C GLY A 102 -11.20 7.81 4.99
N ASP A 103 -11.81 7.32 6.06
CA ASP A 103 -11.32 6.25 6.92
C ASP A 103 -11.99 4.88 6.65
N MET A 104 -12.64 4.73 5.50
CA MET A 104 -13.32 3.51 5.06
C MET A 104 -12.64 2.93 3.80
N PRO A 105 -11.37 2.50 3.87
CA PRO A 105 -10.58 2.15 2.69
C PRO A 105 -11.01 0.84 2.01
N LEU A 106 -11.85 0.02 2.66
CA LEU A 106 -12.32 -1.26 2.13
C LEU A 106 -13.61 -1.13 1.30
N VAL A 107 -14.27 0.04 1.31
CA VAL A 107 -15.48 0.29 0.51
C VAL A 107 -15.17 0.15 -0.98
N LYS A 108 -16.02 -0.57 -1.70
CA LYS A 108 -15.88 -0.81 -3.15
C LYS A 108 -16.77 0.13 -3.96
N SER A 109 -16.33 0.46 -5.17
CA SER A 109 -17.13 1.23 -6.14
C SER A 109 -18.49 0.57 -6.42
N THR A 110 -18.54 -0.76 -6.46
CA THR A 110 -19.79 -1.53 -6.62
C THR A 110 -20.78 -1.31 -5.48
N ASP A 111 -20.29 -1.20 -4.24
CA ASP A 111 -21.14 -0.91 -3.07
C ASP A 111 -21.70 0.53 -3.15
N LEU A 112 -20.84 1.50 -3.46
CA LEU A 112 -21.21 2.90 -3.65
C LEU A 112 -22.22 3.06 -4.80
N MET A 113 -22.05 2.32 -5.89
CA MET A 113 -23.01 2.32 -7.01
C MET A 113 -24.36 1.72 -6.62
N ARG A 114 -24.42 0.69 -5.77
CA ARG A 114 -25.70 0.16 -5.24
C ARG A 114 -26.48 1.22 -4.47
N LEU A 115 -25.79 2.05 -3.68
CA LEU A 115 -26.40 3.20 -3.00
C LEU A 115 -26.91 4.23 -4.02
N ALA A 116 -26.07 4.60 -5.00
CA ALA A 116 -26.42 5.60 -6.01
C ALA A 116 -27.58 5.17 -6.93
N ASN A 117 -27.73 3.87 -7.18
CA ASN A 117 -28.79 3.33 -8.04
C ASN A 117 -30.13 3.07 -7.31
N ALA A 118 -30.14 3.14 -5.98
CA ALA A 118 -31.40 2.97 -5.24
C ALA A 118 -32.39 4.12 -5.52
N GLU A 119 -33.66 3.75 -5.71
CA GLU A 119 -34.73 4.72 -6.05
C GLU A 119 -35.35 5.31 -4.79
N ALA A 120 -34.70 6.33 -4.22
CA ALA A 120 -35.19 7.10 -3.07
C ALA A 120 -34.63 8.52 -3.11
N ASP A 121 -35.17 9.39 -2.27
CA ASP A 121 -34.65 10.76 -2.08
C ASP A 121 -33.42 10.77 -1.17
N VAL A 122 -33.42 9.86 -0.17
CA VAL A 122 -32.30 9.61 0.75
C VAL A 122 -32.07 8.10 0.86
N VAL A 123 -30.84 7.70 0.58
CA VAL A 123 -30.37 6.32 0.71
C VAL A 123 -29.28 6.28 1.76
N MET A 124 -29.35 5.34 2.70
CA MET A 124 -28.31 5.10 3.66
C MET A 124 -27.78 3.67 3.56
N SER A 125 -26.53 3.46 3.90
CA SER A 125 -25.95 2.13 4.09
C SER A 125 -26.20 1.62 5.50
N SER A 126 -26.54 0.34 5.66
CA SER A 126 -26.73 -0.30 6.96
C SER A 126 -26.29 -1.76 6.92
N PHE A 127 -25.95 -2.33 8.07
CA PHE A 127 -25.70 -3.77 8.22
C PHE A 127 -26.14 -4.27 9.61
N GLU A 128 -26.29 -5.56 9.76
CA GLU A 128 -26.54 -6.21 11.04
C GLU A 128 -25.20 -6.52 11.71
N ALA A 129 -24.81 -5.73 12.72
CA ALA A 129 -23.56 -5.87 13.42
C ALA A 129 -23.58 -7.02 14.45
N ALA A 130 -22.55 -7.86 14.45
CA ALA A 130 -22.34 -8.83 15.52
C ALA A 130 -22.10 -8.13 16.85
N ASN A 131 -21.33 -7.05 16.86
CA ASN A 131 -21.12 -6.14 17.98
C ASN A 131 -21.47 -4.71 17.55
N PRO A 132 -22.66 -4.18 17.90
CA PRO A 132 -23.09 -2.84 17.49
C PRO A 132 -22.42 -1.69 18.25
N PHE A 133 -21.54 -1.96 19.18
CA PHE A 133 -20.88 -0.92 20.01
C PHE A 133 -20.12 0.09 19.15
N GLY A 134 -20.39 1.38 19.37
CA GLY A 134 -19.73 2.49 18.68
C GLY A 134 -20.41 2.95 17.40
N TYR A 135 -21.42 2.23 16.91
CA TYR A 135 -22.20 2.63 15.73
C TYR A 135 -23.50 3.34 16.10
N GLY A 136 -24.03 4.19 15.20
CA GLY A 136 -25.39 4.69 15.25
C GLY A 136 -26.40 3.53 15.00
N ARG A 137 -27.47 3.50 15.77
CA ARG A 137 -28.55 2.48 15.64
C ARG A 137 -29.58 2.91 14.62
N VAL A 138 -29.89 2.07 13.67
CA VAL A 138 -30.94 2.32 12.66
C VAL A 138 -32.30 1.90 13.23
N ILE A 139 -33.20 2.87 13.36
CA ILE A 139 -34.54 2.66 13.87
C ILE A 139 -35.45 2.33 12.68
N ILE A 140 -35.93 1.08 12.64
CA ILE A 140 -36.82 0.60 11.60
C ILE A 140 -38.20 0.30 12.24
N LYS A 141 -39.27 0.85 11.67
CA LYS A 141 -40.65 0.57 12.10
C LYS A 141 -41.52 0.32 10.88
N ASN A 142 -42.27 -0.75 10.91
CA ASN A 142 -43.11 -1.18 9.78
C ASN A 142 -42.36 -1.25 8.44
N GLY A 143 -41.09 -1.69 8.45
CA GLY A 143 -40.23 -1.80 7.27
C GLY A 143 -39.68 -0.45 6.72
N LYS A 144 -39.94 0.67 7.41
CA LYS A 144 -39.42 2.00 7.05
C LYS A 144 -38.34 2.43 8.03
N VAL A 145 -37.33 3.07 7.52
CA VAL A 145 -36.27 3.72 8.35
C VAL A 145 -36.85 4.99 8.93
N GLU A 146 -37.02 5.05 10.25
CA GLU A 146 -37.53 6.23 10.95
C GLU A 146 -36.42 7.23 11.33
N GLY A 147 -35.23 6.73 11.64
CA GLY A 147 -34.11 7.58 12.06
C GLY A 147 -32.88 6.76 12.42
N ILE A 148 -31.85 7.47 12.81
CA ILE A 148 -30.62 6.92 13.36
C ILE A 148 -30.37 7.58 14.71
N VAL A 149 -30.00 6.79 15.72
CA VAL A 149 -29.64 7.29 17.04
C VAL A 149 -28.19 6.94 17.31
N GLU A 150 -27.36 7.96 17.53
CA GLU A 150 -25.95 7.78 17.83
C GLU A 150 -25.72 7.06 19.18
N GLN A 151 -24.62 6.30 19.28
CA GLN A 151 -24.29 5.49 20.47
C GLN A 151 -24.42 6.28 21.79
N LYS A 152 -24.03 7.56 21.80
CA LYS A 152 -24.00 8.41 23.00
C LYS A 152 -25.37 8.97 23.38
N ASP A 153 -26.29 9.02 22.43
CA ASP A 153 -27.64 9.56 22.60
C ASP A 153 -28.70 8.45 22.71
N ALA A 154 -28.29 7.15 22.59
CA ALA A 154 -29.19 6.01 22.59
C ALA A 154 -29.59 5.56 23.98
N SER A 155 -30.89 5.26 24.16
CA SER A 155 -31.42 4.59 25.35
C SER A 155 -30.97 3.13 25.42
N GLU A 156 -31.09 2.47 26.59
CA GLU A 156 -30.73 1.05 26.76
C GLU A 156 -31.44 0.13 25.77
N ALA A 157 -32.74 0.37 25.52
CA ALA A 157 -33.51 -0.38 24.53
C ALA A 157 -32.98 -0.21 23.11
N GLN A 158 -32.54 1.02 22.76
CA GLN A 158 -31.95 1.31 21.45
C GLN A 158 -30.56 0.71 21.30
N LEU A 159 -29.75 0.67 22.37
CA LEU A 159 -28.42 0.04 22.35
C LEU A 159 -28.46 -1.46 22.00
N ALA A 160 -29.59 -2.14 22.26
CA ALA A 160 -29.78 -3.56 21.91
C ALA A 160 -30.04 -3.79 20.39
N ILE A 161 -30.33 -2.75 19.62
CA ILE A 161 -30.56 -2.84 18.17
C ILE A 161 -29.25 -3.20 17.46
N LYS A 162 -29.29 -4.25 16.64
CA LYS A 162 -28.13 -4.73 15.86
C LYS A 162 -28.00 -4.06 14.50
N SER A 163 -29.10 -3.52 13.96
CA SER A 163 -29.07 -2.78 12.69
C SER A 163 -28.37 -1.44 12.90
N VAL A 164 -27.23 -1.24 12.23
CA VAL A 164 -26.36 -0.09 12.45
C VAL A 164 -26.14 0.72 11.17
N ASN A 165 -25.86 2.00 11.36
CA ASN A 165 -25.46 2.90 10.30
C ASN A 165 -24.04 2.59 9.83
N ALA A 166 -23.89 2.30 8.53
CA ALA A 166 -22.60 2.02 7.91
C ALA A 166 -21.84 3.28 7.42
N GLY A 167 -22.42 4.48 7.59
CA GLY A 167 -21.74 5.76 7.40
C GLY A 167 -21.66 6.28 5.95
N CYS A 168 -22.22 5.57 4.95
CA CYS A 168 -22.32 6.07 3.58
C CYS A 168 -23.77 6.40 3.23
N TYR A 169 -23.95 7.49 2.50
CA TYR A 169 -25.25 8.00 2.09
C TYR A 169 -25.26 8.40 0.62
N CYS A 170 -26.44 8.31 -0.01
CA CYS A 170 -26.68 8.93 -1.29
C CYS A 170 -27.99 9.74 -1.21
N PHE A 171 -27.91 10.99 -1.57
CA PHE A 171 -29.03 11.92 -1.59
C PHE A 171 -29.34 12.33 -3.02
N LYS A 172 -30.61 12.52 -3.37
CA LYS A 172 -30.89 13.48 -4.43
C LYS A 172 -30.43 14.86 -3.99
N ARG A 173 -29.75 15.62 -4.86
CA ARG A 173 -29.20 16.94 -4.51
C ARG A 173 -30.27 17.87 -3.93
N GLU A 174 -31.43 17.93 -4.57
CA GLU A 174 -32.56 18.79 -4.11
C GLU A 174 -33.06 18.39 -2.71
N ALA A 175 -33.03 17.09 -2.37
CA ALA A 175 -33.40 16.63 -1.03
C ALA A 175 -32.32 17.04 -0.01
N LEU A 176 -31.04 16.92 -0.34
CA LEU A 176 -29.95 17.33 0.54
C LEU A 176 -29.96 18.84 0.80
N GLU A 177 -30.20 19.66 -0.23
CA GLU A 177 -30.34 21.13 -0.13
C GLU A 177 -31.48 21.52 0.80
N GLN A 178 -32.59 20.76 0.83
CA GLN A 178 -33.73 21.01 1.74
C GLN A 178 -33.47 20.51 3.16
N ILE A 179 -32.67 19.49 3.37
CA ILE A 179 -32.41 18.87 4.66
C ILE A 179 -31.26 19.55 5.40
N LEU A 180 -30.17 19.83 4.71
CA LEU A 180 -28.92 20.30 5.31
C LEU A 180 -29.05 21.56 6.17
N PRO A 181 -29.87 22.59 5.80
CA PRO A 181 -30.09 23.77 6.65
C PRO A 181 -30.83 23.47 7.95
N LEU A 182 -31.60 22.38 8.01
CA LEU A 182 -32.44 22.00 9.16
C LEU A 182 -31.74 21.17 10.19
N ILE A 183 -30.56 20.60 9.84
CA ILE A 183 -29.77 19.84 10.79
C ILE A 183 -29.23 20.77 11.87
N SER A 184 -29.51 20.45 13.14
CA SER A 184 -29.07 21.20 14.31
C SER A 184 -27.91 20.51 15.03
N ASN A 185 -27.30 21.20 15.99
CA ASN A 185 -26.26 20.63 16.88
C ASN A 185 -26.77 20.44 18.32
N GLN A 186 -28.10 20.25 18.49
CA GLN A 186 -28.73 20.04 19.80
C GLN A 186 -28.62 18.55 20.21
N ASN A 187 -27.40 18.07 20.42
CA ASN A 187 -27.05 16.74 20.86
C ASN A 187 -25.89 16.77 21.88
N VAL A 188 -25.56 15.63 22.46
CA VAL A 188 -24.53 15.52 23.51
C VAL A 188 -23.16 16.04 23.06
N GLN A 189 -22.81 15.90 21.79
CA GLN A 189 -21.51 16.34 21.26
C GLN A 189 -21.52 17.78 20.72
N LYS A 190 -22.68 18.41 20.61
CA LYS A 190 -22.88 19.73 19.97
C LYS A 190 -22.37 19.78 18.52
N GLU A 191 -22.55 18.69 17.78
CA GLU A 191 -22.12 18.52 16.40
C GLU A 191 -23.32 18.41 15.45
N TYR A 192 -23.15 18.86 14.21
CA TYR A 192 -24.14 18.67 13.15
C TYR A 192 -24.02 17.25 12.59
N TYR A 193 -24.89 16.34 13.04
CA TYR A 193 -24.88 14.95 12.62
C TYR A 193 -25.57 14.73 11.29
N LEU A 194 -24.91 14.09 10.33
CA LEU A 194 -25.55 13.71 9.06
C LEU A 194 -26.63 12.63 9.27
N THR A 195 -26.55 11.87 10.34
CA THR A 195 -27.56 10.88 10.74
C THR A 195 -28.93 11.47 11.00
N ASP A 196 -29.01 12.74 11.41
CA ASP A 196 -30.28 13.46 11.59
C ASP A 196 -31.03 13.69 10.27
N ALA A 197 -30.33 13.62 9.15
CA ALA A 197 -30.92 13.79 7.82
C ALA A 197 -32.07 12.81 7.56
N ILE A 198 -32.02 11.60 8.10
CA ILE A 198 -33.08 10.57 7.92
C ILE A 198 -34.37 11.00 8.59
N LYS A 199 -34.29 11.49 9.83
CA LYS A 199 -35.45 11.98 10.57
C LYS A 199 -36.09 13.18 9.85
N ILE A 200 -35.27 14.15 9.47
CA ILE A 200 -35.73 15.38 8.77
C ILE A 200 -36.34 15.02 7.42
N ALA A 201 -35.77 14.09 6.67
CA ALA A 201 -36.33 13.62 5.42
C ALA A 201 -37.73 13.02 5.60
N ASN A 202 -37.91 12.18 6.62
CA ASN A 202 -39.22 11.59 6.95
C ASN A 202 -40.26 12.67 7.34
N GLU A 203 -39.86 13.67 8.13
CA GLU A 203 -40.73 14.79 8.51
C GLU A 203 -41.17 15.62 7.29
N LYS A 204 -40.36 15.67 6.24
CA LYS A 204 -40.65 16.30 4.95
C LYS A 204 -41.42 15.41 3.97
N GLY A 205 -41.69 14.17 4.33
CA GLY A 205 -42.37 13.22 3.45
C GLY A 205 -41.49 12.67 2.32
N LEU A 206 -40.16 12.83 2.41
CA LEU A 206 -39.20 12.30 1.46
C LEU A 206 -39.03 10.77 1.66
N LYS A 207 -38.77 10.06 0.57
CA LYS A 207 -38.56 8.63 0.60
C LYS A 207 -37.16 8.28 1.11
N CYS A 208 -37.08 7.59 2.26
CA CYS A 208 -35.83 7.08 2.84
C CYS A 208 -35.76 5.57 2.70
N VAL A 209 -34.59 5.04 2.28
CA VAL A 209 -34.32 3.59 2.25
C VAL A 209 -32.96 3.27 2.85
N ALA A 210 -32.87 2.12 3.53
CA ALA A 210 -31.61 1.53 3.94
C ALA A 210 -31.22 0.42 2.95
N VAL A 211 -29.99 0.47 2.48
CA VAL A 211 -29.38 -0.57 1.66
C VAL A 211 -28.47 -1.40 2.55
N ASN A 212 -28.75 -2.70 2.63
CA ASN A 212 -27.92 -3.62 3.40
C ASN A 212 -26.57 -3.82 2.69
N VAL A 213 -25.45 -3.66 3.43
CA VAL A 213 -24.10 -3.74 2.91
C VAL A 213 -23.26 -4.75 3.70
N ASN A 214 -22.09 -5.10 3.17
CA ASN A 214 -21.17 -6.01 3.87
C ASN A 214 -20.44 -5.23 4.98
N GLU A 215 -20.52 -5.72 6.23
CA GLU A 215 -19.89 -5.13 7.41
C GLU A 215 -18.37 -4.86 7.18
N GLN A 216 -17.65 -5.84 6.61
CA GLN A 216 -16.21 -5.74 6.42
C GLN A 216 -15.83 -4.61 5.45
N ASN A 217 -16.60 -4.44 4.36
CA ASN A 217 -16.34 -3.39 3.38
C ASN A 217 -16.56 -1.99 3.97
N PHE A 218 -17.52 -1.85 4.90
CA PHE A 218 -17.89 -0.56 5.49
C PHE A 218 -17.27 -0.31 6.87
N MET A 219 -16.23 -1.06 7.22
CA MET A 219 -15.51 -0.85 8.47
C MET A 219 -14.76 0.49 8.45
N GLY A 220 -15.12 1.39 9.37
CA GLY A 220 -14.38 2.63 9.63
C GLY A 220 -13.19 2.37 10.53
N ILE A 221 -12.00 2.80 10.11
CA ILE A 221 -10.75 2.59 10.85
C ILE A 221 -10.48 3.78 11.78
N ASN A 222 -10.48 3.55 13.09
CA ASN A 222 -10.35 4.59 14.09
C ASN A 222 -9.11 4.47 14.97
N ASP A 223 -8.49 3.29 15.02
CA ASP A 223 -7.30 3.01 15.80
C ASP A 223 -6.39 2.00 15.05
N LYS A 224 -5.21 1.74 15.60
CA LYS A 224 -4.21 0.86 15.00
C LYS A 224 -4.61 -0.62 15.01
N PHE A 225 -5.48 -1.03 15.95
CA PHE A 225 -6.00 -2.39 15.98
C PHE A 225 -6.97 -2.63 14.82
N GLN A 226 -7.91 -1.68 14.59
CA GLN A 226 -8.80 -1.73 13.43
C GLN A 226 -8.02 -1.63 12.11
N LEU A 227 -6.93 -0.86 12.06
CA LEU A 227 -6.05 -0.80 10.89
C LEU A 227 -5.44 -2.17 10.57
N SER A 228 -4.94 -2.90 11.58
CA SER A 228 -4.37 -4.24 11.36
C SER A 228 -5.40 -5.27 10.88
N ILE A 229 -6.66 -5.16 11.34
CA ILE A 229 -7.77 -6.00 10.85
C ILE A 229 -8.06 -5.69 9.37
N ALA A 230 -8.15 -4.40 9.02
CA ALA A 230 -8.41 -3.98 7.65
C ALA A 230 -7.28 -4.40 6.70
N GLU A 231 -6.02 -4.31 7.15
CA GLU A 231 -4.87 -4.77 6.37
C GLU A 231 -4.94 -6.27 6.08
N LYS A 232 -5.29 -7.07 7.09
CA LYS A 232 -5.49 -8.51 6.90
C LYS A 232 -6.59 -8.79 5.87
N ILE A 233 -7.76 -8.13 5.96
CA ILE A 233 -8.86 -8.29 5.01
C ILE A 233 -8.41 -7.94 3.58
N MET A 234 -7.74 -6.81 3.40
CA MET A 234 -7.26 -6.38 2.08
C MET A 234 -6.16 -7.31 1.55
N GLN A 235 -5.22 -7.77 2.39
CA GLN A 235 -4.21 -8.76 2.02
C GLN A 235 -4.85 -10.07 1.56
N ASP A 236 -5.85 -10.57 2.27
CA ASP A 236 -6.55 -11.80 1.91
C ASP A 236 -7.26 -11.63 0.55
N GLU A 237 -7.89 -10.49 0.29
CA GLU A 237 -8.53 -10.19 -1.00
C GLU A 237 -7.51 -10.09 -2.14
N ILE A 238 -6.41 -9.35 -1.97
CA ILE A 238 -5.34 -9.21 -2.97
C ILE A 238 -4.83 -10.60 -3.35
N LYS A 239 -4.44 -11.42 -2.37
CA LYS A 239 -3.89 -12.75 -2.58
C LYS A 239 -4.90 -13.70 -3.24
N GLN A 240 -6.17 -13.69 -2.81
CA GLN A 240 -7.20 -14.49 -3.45
C GLN A 240 -7.40 -14.13 -4.92
N ASN A 241 -7.41 -12.84 -5.26
CA ASN A 241 -7.56 -12.39 -6.63
C ASN A 241 -6.35 -12.79 -7.50
N LEU A 242 -5.14 -12.66 -6.98
CA LEU A 242 -3.92 -13.07 -7.68
C LEU A 242 -3.86 -14.59 -7.89
N MET A 243 -4.22 -15.40 -6.87
CA MET A 243 -4.28 -16.86 -7.01
C MET A 243 -5.34 -17.29 -8.04
N LYS A 244 -6.51 -16.64 -8.08
CA LYS A 244 -7.52 -16.88 -9.10
C LYS A 244 -7.06 -16.47 -10.51
N ALA A 245 -6.14 -15.50 -10.59
CA ALA A 245 -5.51 -15.08 -11.84
C ALA A 245 -4.31 -15.94 -12.25
N GLY A 246 -3.94 -16.96 -11.46
CA GLY A 246 -2.91 -17.94 -11.83
C GLY A 246 -1.59 -17.81 -11.08
N VAL A 247 -1.44 -16.89 -10.14
CA VAL A 247 -0.23 -16.80 -9.30
C VAL A 247 -0.25 -17.92 -8.26
N LEU A 248 0.79 -18.77 -8.26
CA LEU A 248 0.96 -19.80 -7.24
C LEU A 248 1.55 -19.19 -5.96
N MET A 249 0.91 -19.40 -4.83
CA MET A 249 1.42 -18.96 -3.53
C MET A 249 1.53 -20.13 -2.56
N ARG A 250 2.69 -20.27 -1.92
CA ARG A 250 2.88 -21.20 -0.80
C ARG A 250 2.68 -20.47 0.50
N MET A 251 1.84 -21.01 1.40
CA MET A 251 1.50 -20.39 2.69
C MET A 251 1.13 -18.88 2.53
N PRO A 252 0.07 -18.56 1.77
CA PRO A 252 -0.27 -17.17 1.41
C PRO A 252 -0.46 -16.25 2.62
N GLU A 253 -0.78 -16.80 3.80
CA GLU A 253 -0.88 -16.04 5.05
C GLU A 253 0.42 -15.39 5.48
N SER A 254 1.58 -15.94 5.06
CA SER A 254 2.92 -15.40 5.38
C SER A 254 3.44 -14.39 4.35
N ILE A 255 2.75 -14.23 3.22
CA ILE A 255 3.17 -13.37 2.12
C ILE A 255 2.52 -11.99 2.28
N PHE A 256 3.30 -10.93 2.10
CA PHE A 256 2.80 -9.56 2.04
C PHE A 256 2.92 -9.00 0.62
N ILE A 257 1.83 -8.41 0.10
CA ILE A 257 1.78 -7.85 -1.25
C ILE A 257 1.19 -6.43 -1.20
N ASP A 258 1.95 -5.47 -1.67
CA ASP A 258 1.48 -4.09 -1.86
C ASP A 258 0.34 -4.03 -2.88
N SER A 259 -0.66 -3.20 -2.63
CA SER A 259 -1.85 -3.05 -3.48
C SER A 259 -1.57 -2.59 -4.91
N ARG A 260 -0.37 -2.07 -5.16
CA ARG A 260 0.08 -1.58 -6.47
C ARG A 260 0.89 -2.62 -7.26
N ALA A 261 1.25 -3.73 -6.64
CA ALA A 261 2.03 -4.77 -7.30
C ALA A 261 1.23 -5.43 -8.43
N LYS A 262 1.89 -5.71 -9.54
CA LYS A 262 1.31 -6.35 -10.73
C LYS A 262 2.05 -7.65 -11.03
N PHE A 263 1.28 -8.64 -11.44
CA PHE A 263 1.78 -9.96 -11.82
C PHE A 263 1.27 -10.33 -13.20
N GLU A 264 2.15 -10.88 -14.05
CA GLU A 264 1.83 -11.26 -15.41
C GLU A 264 2.42 -12.64 -15.73
N GLY A 265 1.67 -13.48 -16.43
CA GLY A 265 2.09 -14.84 -16.74
C GLY A 265 2.17 -15.75 -15.51
N GLU A 266 2.95 -16.83 -15.61
CA GLU A 266 3.12 -17.81 -14.54
C GLU A 266 4.10 -17.29 -13.47
N CYS A 267 3.58 -16.94 -12.30
CA CYS A 267 4.37 -16.46 -11.18
C CYS A 267 4.22 -17.37 -9.96
N VAL A 268 5.33 -17.57 -9.24
CA VAL A 268 5.36 -18.34 -7.99
C VAL A 268 5.92 -17.49 -6.86
N LEU A 269 5.19 -17.41 -5.75
CA LEU A 269 5.65 -16.80 -4.50
C LEU A 269 5.73 -17.86 -3.41
N GLU A 270 6.91 -18.02 -2.84
CA GLU A 270 7.11 -18.92 -1.69
C GLU A 270 6.79 -18.19 -0.37
N GLU A 271 6.87 -18.90 0.73
CA GLU A 271 6.54 -18.40 2.07
C GLU A 271 7.41 -17.21 2.50
N ASN A 272 6.85 -16.33 3.32
CA ASN A 272 7.50 -15.13 3.89
C ASN A 272 8.03 -14.13 2.85
N VAL A 273 7.57 -14.18 1.61
CA VAL A 273 7.92 -13.19 0.60
C VAL A 273 7.23 -11.85 0.90
N SER A 274 7.95 -10.76 0.69
CA SER A 274 7.41 -9.39 0.80
C SER A 274 7.58 -8.65 -0.53
N ILE A 275 6.46 -8.25 -1.13
CA ILE A 275 6.41 -7.42 -2.34
C ILE A 275 5.93 -6.03 -1.95
N LEU A 276 6.82 -5.04 -2.01
CA LEU A 276 6.63 -3.70 -1.47
C LEU A 276 6.68 -2.64 -2.58
N GLY A 277 5.70 -1.73 -2.59
CA GLY A 277 5.61 -0.67 -3.57
C GLY A 277 5.17 -1.14 -4.97
N GLU A 278 5.39 -0.32 -5.96
CA GLU A 278 5.04 -0.62 -7.36
C GLU A 278 6.02 -1.62 -7.95
N CYS A 279 5.72 -2.90 -7.82
CA CYS A 279 6.47 -3.98 -8.43
C CYS A 279 5.73 -4.51 -9.67
N VAL A 280 6.49 -4.90 -10.68
CA VAL A 280 5.99 -5.67 -11.84
C VAL A 280 6.75 -6.99 -11.89
N ILE A 281 6.04 -8.10 -11.72
CA ILE A 281 6.62 -9.44 -11.68
C ILE A 281 5.99 -10.25 -12.81
N THR A 282 6.81 -10.66 -13.77
CA THR A 282 6.37 -11.37 -14.98
C THR A 282 7.11 -12.71 -15.09
N GLU A 283 6.37 -13.81 -15.22
CA GLU A 283 6.91 -15.16 -15.48
C GLU A 283 8.09 -15.53 -14.57
N SER A 284 7.94 -15.30 -13.25
CA SER A 284 9.09 -15.36 -12.32
C SER A 284 8.76 -16.09 -11.02
N ILE A 285 9.82 -16.61 -10.38
CA ILE A 285 9.75 -17.30 -9.10
C ILE A 285 10.44 -16.46 -8.03
N ILE A 286 9.68 -16.06 -7.01
CA ILE A 286 10.22 -15.38 -5.84
C ILE A 286 10.26 -16.37 -4.69
N LYS A 287 11.46 -16.77 -4.30
CA LYS A 287 11.72 -17.80 -3.29
C LYS A 287 11.63 -17.24 -1.88
N SER A 288 11.51 -18.16 -0.94
CA SER A 288 11.19 -17.87 0.47
C SER A 288 12.02 -16.74 1.09
N SER A 289 11.33 -15.92 1.90
CA SER A 289 11.92 -14.83 2.67
C SER A 289 12.66 -13.78 1.85
N SER A 290 12.37 -13.67 0.55
CA SER A 290 12.91 -12.60 -0.29
C SER A 290 12.05 -11.34 -0.22
N VAL A 291 12.69 -10.18 -0.36
CA VAL A 291 12.05 -8.87 -0.35
C VAL A 291 12.26 -8.19 -1.69
N ILE A 292 11.17 -7.79 -2.34
CA ILE A 292 11.20 -7.05 -3.60
C ILE A 292 10.56 -5.68 -3.38
N GLU A 293 11.28 -4.61 -3.67
CA GLU A 293 10.81 -3.24 -3.46
C GLU A 293 10.81 -2.45 -4.78
N SER A 294 9.65 -1.93 -5.19
CA SER A 294 9.48 -0.97 -6.32
C SER A 294 10.42 -1.27 -7.50
N SER A 295 10.33 -2.48 -8.04
CA SER A 295 11.26 -3.01 -9.05
C SER A 295 10.53 -3.88 -10.06
N SER A 296 11.17 -4.13 -11.22
CA SER A 296 10.68 -5.00 -12.28
C SER A 296 11.47 -6.29 -12.34
N ILE A 297 10.78 -7.44 -12.32
CA ILE A 297 11.36 -8.78 -12.39
C ILE A 297 10.67 -9.53 -13.54
N LYS A 298 11.46 -10.04 -14.49
CA LYS A 298 10.93 -10.79 -15.63
C LYS A 298 11.74 -12.05 -15.91
N ASN A 299 11.05 -13.18 -16.14
CA ASN A 299 11.64 -14.47 -16.51
C ASN A 299 12.84 -14.84 -15.63
N SER A 300 12.70 -14.68 -14.31
CA SER A 300 13.81 -14.76 -13.36
C SER A 300 13.43 -15.55 -12.11
N ASP A 301 14.42 -16.10 -11.44
CA ASP A 301 14.26 -16.71 -10.13
C ASP A 301 15.09 -15.95 -9.07
N ILE A 302 14.41 -15.52 -8.01
CA ILE A 302 14.95 -14.61 -7.00
C ILE A 302 14.91 -15.26 -5.63
N GLY A 303 16.05 -15.37 -5.00
CA GLY A 303 16.21 -15.86 -3.63
C GLY A 303 16.61 -17.34 -3.53
N PRO A 304 16.43 -17.96 -2.35
CA PRO A 304 15.80 -17.37 -1.14
C PRO A 304 16.64 -16.29 -0.45
N LEU A 305 16.00 -15.54 0.46
CA LEU A 305 16.67 -14.51 1.28
C LEU A 305 17.39 -13.44 0.44
N ALA A 306 16.89 -13.13 -0.74
CA ALA A 306 17.40 -12.06 -1.58
C ALA A 306 16.68 -10.74 -1.29
N HIS A 307 17.37 -9.62 -1.50
CA HIS A 307 16.78 -8.30 -1.34
C HIS A 307 16.94 -7.47 -2.62
N ILE A 308 15.85 -7.26 -3.34
CA ILE A 308 15.82 -6.39 -4.52
C ILE A 308 15.26 -5.05 -4.10
N ARG A 309 16.14 -4.05 -4.07
CA ARG A 309 15.83 -2.68 -3.61
C ARG A 309 15.30 -1.82 -4.75
N PRO A 310 14.63 -0.69 -4.42
CA PRO A 310 13.92 0.14 -5.40
C PRO A 310 14.73 0.54 -6.63
N ASN A 311 14.01 0.63 -7.75
CA ASN A 311 14.54 1.02 -9.07
C ASN A 311 15.54 0.01 -9.64
N SER A 312 15.32 -1.28 -9.42
CA SER A 312 16.07 -2.37 -10.06
C SER A 312 15.25 -3.02 -11.17
N GLU A 313 15.92 -3.39 -12.27
CA GLU A 313 15.34 -4.07 -13.43
C GLU A 313 16.09 -5.38 -13.64
N ILE A 314 15.41 -6.51 -13.50
CA ILE A 314 16.01 -7.84 -13.57
C ILE A 314 15.27 -8.68 -14.58
N SER A 315 15.98 -9.20 -15.58
CA SER A 315 15.43 -10.08 -16.63
C SER A 315 16.32 -11.28 -16.91
N ASP A 316 15.69 -12.42 -17.18
CA ASP A 316 16.37 -13.66 -17.58
C ASP A 316 17.52 -14.08 -16.63
N THR A 317 17.36 -13.81 -15.33
CA THR A 317 18.44 -13.75 -14.35
C THR A 317 18.18 -14.69 -13.16
N HIS A 318 19.23 -15.32 -12.68
CA HIS A 318 19.23 -16.08 -11.43
C HIS A 318 19.89 -15.27 -10.30
N ILE A 319 19.11 -14.93 -9.29
CA ILE A 319 19.58 -14.32 -8.04
C ILE A 319 19.42 -15.36 -6.92
N GLY A 320 20.51 -15.69 -6.24
CA GLY A 320 20.49 -16.67 -5.15
C GLY A 320 20.52 -16.07 -3.74
N ASN A 321 20.94 -16.89 -2.78
CA ASN A 321 20.90 -16.56 -1.35
C ASN A 321 21.72 -15.32 -0.97
N PHE A 322 21.11 -14.44 -0.18
CA PHE A 322 21.78 -13.27 0.42
C PHE A 322 22.39 -12.32 -0.62
N VAL A 323 21.83 -12.26 -1.81
CA VAL A 323 22.20 -11.27 -2.81
C VAL A 323 21.31 -10.04 -2.64
N GLU A 324 21.95 -8.87 -2.51
CA GLU A 324 21.27 -7.60 -2.52
C GLU A 324 21.54 -6.87 -3.85
N VAL A 325 20.46 -6.45 -4.54
CA VAL A 325 20.53 -5.64 -5.76
C VAL A 325 19.90 -4.28 -5.47
N LYS A 326 20.59 -3.19 -5.83
CA LYS A 326 20.09 -1.82 -5.64
C LYS A 326 20.34 -0.98 -6.88
N LYS A 327 19.26 -0.47 -7.49
CA LYS A 327 19.36 0.31 -8.74
C LYS A 327 20.22 -0.41 -9.77
N GLY A 328 20.07 -1.74 -9.83
CA GLY A 328 20.78 -2.60 -10.76
C GLY A 328 19.92 -2.92 -11.98
N VAL A 329 20.54 -2.90 -13.16
CA VAL A 329 19.96 -3.42 -14.40
C VAL A 329 20.72 -4.68 -14.76
N LEU A 330 20.07 -5.83 -14.58
CA LEU A 330 20.67 -7.16 -14.79
C LEU A 330 19.88 -7.90 -15.88
N SER A 331 20.56 -8.40 -16.90
CA SER A 331 19.94 -9.18 -17.98
C SER A 331 20.75 -10.42 -18.30
N GLY A 332 20.15 -11.61 -18.10
CA GLY A 332 20.82 -12.91 -18.36
C GLY A 332 21.99 -13.20 -17.46
N VAL A 333 21.91 -12.81 -16.18
CA VAL A 333 23.00 -12.87 -15.19
C VAL A 333 22.81 -14.03 -14.23
N LYS A 334 23.91 -14.59 -13.72
CA LYS A 334 23.92 -15.52 -12.60
C LYS A 334 24.67 -14.91 -11.41
N ALA A 335 23.96 -14.64 -10.31
CA ALA A 335 24.50 -14.15 -9.04
C ALA A 335 23.97 -15.02 -7.89
N GLY A 336 24.61 -16.16 -7.64
CA GLY A 336 24.04 -17.23 -6.80
C GLY A 336 24.17 -17.00 -5.31
N HIS A 337 25.11 -16.20 -4.82
CA HIS A 337 25.46 -16.16 -3.40
C HIS A 337 26.02 -14.82 -2.95
N LEU A 338 25.57 -14.36 -1.77
CA LEU A 338 26.20 -13.38 -0.88
C LEU A 338 26.96 -12.26 -1.62
N SER A 339 26.26 -11.43 -2.37
CA SER A 339 26.85 -10.35 -3.16
C SER A 339 26.05 -9.05 -3.00
N TYR A 340 26.73 -7.92 -3.10
CA TYR A 340 26.09 -6.60 -3.20
C TYR A 340 26.30 -6.00 -4.58
N LEU A 341 25.21 -5.83 -5.31
CA LEU A 341 25.20 -5.31 -6.68
C LEU A 341 24.42 -3.97 -6.70
N GLY A 342 25.11 -2.91 -6.34
CA GLY A 342 24.54 -1.55 -6.23
C GLY A 342 24.97 -0.64 -7.36
N ASP A 343 24.02 0.15 -7.92
CA ASP A 343 24.24 1.12 -9.00
C ASP A 343 25.02 0.50 -10.17
N CYS A 344 24.56 -0.65 -10.70
CA CYS A 344 25.27 -1.43 -11.71
C CYS A 344 24.44 -1.75 -12.94
N GLU A 345 25.13 -2.00 -14.06
CA GLU A 345 24.58 -2.59 -15.29
C GLU A 345 25.38 -3.86 -15.58
N ILE A 346 24.70 -5.03 -15.71
CA ILE A 346 25.35 -6.31 -15.92
C ILE A 346 24.66 -7.03 -17.06
N GLU A 347 25.44 -7.40 -18.10
CA GLU A 347 24.92 -8.00 -19.30
C GLU A 347 24.99 -9.54 -19.31
N SER A 348 24.37 -10.12 -20.32
CA SER A 348 24.05 -11.54 -20.40
C SER A 348 25.28 -12.47 -20.44
N GLY A 349 25.08 -13.67 -19.92
CA GLY A 349 26.15 -14.68 -19.82
C GLY A 349 27.15 -14.44 -18.70
N THR A 350 26.97 -13.36 -17.93
CA THR A 350 27.88 -13.00 -16.84
C THR A 350 27.54 -13.76 -15.56
N ASN A 351 28.61 -14.32 -14.97
CA ASN A 351 28.55 -14.99 -13.67
C ASN A 351 29.23 -14.15 -12.60
N ILE A 352 28.49 -13.83 -11.54
CA ILE A 352 28.99 -13.10 -10.37
C ILE A 352 29.37 -14.08 -9.28
N GLY A 353 30.63 -14.12 -8.92
CA GLY A 353 31.15 -14.97 -7.84
C GLY A 353 30.67 -14.51 -6.46
N CYS A 354 30.59 -15.47 -5.54
CA CYS A 354 30.21 -15.23 -4.15
C CYS A 354 31.08 -14.14 -3.50
N GLY A 355 30.50 -13.22 -2.75
CA GLY A 355 31.22 -12.14 -2.07
C GLY A 355 31.61 -10.97 -2.98
N THR A 356 31.08 -10.90 -4.19
CA THR A 356 31.31 -9.76 -5.08
C THR A 356 30.60 -8.50 -4.56
N ILE A 357 31.32 -7.39 -4.53
CA ILE A 357 30.82 -6.08 -4.10
C ILE A 357 31.07 -5.04 -5.17
N THR A 358 30.04 -4.37 -5.65
CA THR A 358 30.18 -3.11 -6.37
C THR A 358 30.38 -2.00 -5.34
N CYS A 359 31.59 -1.48 -5.21
CA CYS A 359 31.91 -0.40 -4.26
C CYS A 359 31.47 0.95 -4.86
N ASN A 360 30.17 1.19 -4.82
CA ASN A 360 29.47 2.26 -5.55
C ASN A 360 29.46 3.63 -4.82
N TYR A 361 30.01 3.73 -3.60
CA TYR A 361 29.97 4.95 -2.78
C TYR A 361 31.33 5.30 -2.20
N ASP A 362 31.78 6.54 -2.41
CA ASP A 362 33.08 7.05 -1.96
C ASP A 362 33.01 7.90 -0.66
N GLY A 363 31.85 7.93 0.00
CA GLY A 363 31.60 8.79 1.16
C GLY A 363 30.91 10.12 0.80
N LYS A 364 30.86 10.51 -0.47
CA LYS A 364 30.22 11.75 -0.96
C LYS A 364 29.24 11.51 -2.09
N ALA A 365 29.62 10.72 -3.10
CA ALA A 365 28.85 10.47 -4.30
C ALA A 365 28.75 8.97 -4.60
N LYS A 366 27.79 8.60 -5.45
CA LYS A 366 27.62 7.24 -5.97
C LYS A 366 28.05 7.19 -7.41
N TYR A 367 28.67 6.08 -7.76
CA TYR A 367 29.21 5.82 -9.09
C TYR A 367 28.70 4.48 -9.61
N LYS A 368 28.71 4.33 -10.92
CA LYS A 368 28.19 3.15 -11.60
C LYS A 368 29.29 2.16 -11.94
N THR A 369 28.99 0.87 -11.80
CA THR A 369 29.76 -0.25 -12.32
C THR A 369 29.07 -0.80 -13.56
N LYS A 370 29.81 -1.01 -14.66
CA LYS A 370 29.31 -1.68 -15.85
C LYS A 370 30.08 -2.97 -16.10
N ILE A 371 29.35 -4.03 -16.36
CA ILE A 371 29.90 -5.35 -16.65
C ILE A 371 29.25 -5.84 -17.95
N GLY A 372 30.07 -6.08 -18.96
CA GLY A 372 29.65 -6.57 -20.28
C GLY A 372 29.21 -8.03 -20.28
N LYS A 373 29.14 -8.62 -21.48
CA LYS A 373 28.67 -9.97 -21.72
C LYS A 373 29.75 -11.03 -21.43
N ASN A 374 29.29 -12.22 -21.01
CA ASN A 374 30.15 -13.39 -20.82
C ASN A 374 31.32 -13.12 -19.86
N VAL A 375 31.13 -12.32 -18.84
CA VAL A 375 32.16 -12.03 -17.83
C VAL A 375 32.08 -13.06 -16.71
N PHE A 376 33.24 -13.58 -16.33
CA PHE A 376 33.37 -14.43 -15.13
C PHE A 376 34.04 -13.63 -14.02
N VAL A 377 33.24 -13.24 -13.02
CA VAL A 377 33.75 -12.57 -11.82
C VAL A 377 34.05 -13.62 -10.76
N GLY A 378 35.31 -13.76 -10.39
CA GLY A 378 35.75 -14.67 -9.32
C GLY A 378 35.20 -14.25 -7.96
N SER A 379 35.11 -15.20 -7.03
CA SER A 379 34.62 -14.93 -5.67
C SER A 379 35.46 -13.92 -4.92
N ASP A 380 34.85 -13.21 -3.97
CA ASP A 380 35.48 -12.19 -3.13
C ASP A 380 36.14 -11.06 -3.95
N THR A 381 35.42 -10.56 -4.95
CA THR A 381 35.88 -9.48 -5.83
C THR A 381 35.25 -8.15 -5.44
N GLN A 382 36.07 -7.12 -5.32
CA GLN A 382 35.62 -5.73 -5.11
C GLN A 382 35.80 -4.94 -6.40
N LEU A 383 34.68 -4.38 -6.91
CA LEU A 383 34.67 -3.51 -8.11
C LEU A 383 34.51 -2.07 -7.65
N VAL A 384 35.60 -1.30 -7.64
CA VAL A 384 35.61 0.10 -7.15
C VAL A 384 35.11 1.01 -8.27
N ALA A 385 33.87 1.46 -8.11
CA ALA A 385 33.23 2.32 -9.09
C ALA A 385 33.79 3.77 -9.07
N PRO A 386 33.84 4.48 -10.23
CA PRO A 386 33.36 4.02 -11.52
C PRO A 386 34.33 3.04 -12.18
N VAL A 387 33.80 1.94 -12.72
CA VAL A 387 34.60 0.95 -13.44
C VAL A 387 33.79 0.27 -14.52
N ASN A 388 34.40 0.03 -15.70
CA ASN A 388 33.83 -0.68 -16.83
C ASN A 388 34.61 -1.97 -17.08
N ILE A 389 33.93 -3.09 -17.04
CA ILE A 389 34.47 -4.41 -17.40
C ILE A 389 33.88 -4.76 -18.78
N ALA A 390 34.73 -4.88 -19.78
CA ALA A 390 34.28 -5.19 -21.13
C ALA A 390 33.83 -6.66 -21.26
N ASP A 391 33.39 -7.06 -22.46
CA ASP A 391 32.94 -8.42 -22.74
C ASP A 391 34.06 -9.46 -22.65
N ASN A 392 33.68 -10.71 -22.35
CA ASN A 392 34.57 -11.87 -22.34
C ASN A 392 35.77 -11.74 -21.39
N VAL A 393 35.60 -11.13 -20.24
CA VAL A 393 36.62 -10.89 -19.20
C VAL A 393 36.53 -11.97 -18.12
N ILE A 394 37.69 -12.36 -17.60
CA ILE A 394 37.81 -13.13 -16.36
C ILE A 394 38.43 -12.24 -15.29
N ILE A 395 37.78 -12.14 -14.13
CA ILE A 395 38.35 -11.49 -12.94
C ILE A 395 38.73 -12.61 -11.96
N ALA A 396 40.01 -12.62 -11.55
CA ALA A 396 40.51 -13.61 -10.60
C ALA A 396 39.91 -13.41 -9.22
N ALA A 397 39.55 -14.49 -8.53
CA ALA A 397 39.02 -14.45 -7.17
C ALA A 397 39.94 -13.65 -6.21
N GLY A 398 39.34 -12.91 -5.25
CA GLY A 398 40.07 -12.07 -4.28
C GLY A 398 40.71 -10.82 -4.87
N SER A 399 40.19 -10.32 -6.00
CA SER A 399 40.74 -9.13 -6.67
C SER A 399 39.99 -7.87 -6.31
N THR A 400 40.72 -6.77 -6.15
CA THR A 400 40.16 -5.40 -6.06
C THR A 400 40.42 -4.65 -7.37
N ILE A 401 39.39 -4.47 -8.17
CA ILE A 401 39.47 -3.86 -9.50
C ILE A 401 39.16 -2.35 -9.38
N THR A 402 40.12 -1.51 -9.75
CA THR A 402 40.05 -0.05 -9.64
C THR A 402 40.19 0.66 -10.98
N LYS A 403 40.37 -0.06 -12.08
CA LYS A 403 40.51 0.45 -13.45
C LYS A 403 39.67 -0.38 -14.40
N ASP A 404 39.29 0.20 -15.50
CA ASP A 404 38.57 -0.46 -16.59
C ASP A 404 39.38 -1.68 -17.08
N VAL A 405 38.66 -2.73 -17.50
CA VAL A 405 39.24 -3.98 -18.00
C VAL A 405 38.82 -4.18 -19.45
N GLU A 406 39.80 -4.35 -20.34
CA GLU A 406 39.56 -4.53 -21.76
C GLU A 406 39.00 -5.92 -22.07
N SER A 407 38.31 -6.04 -23.20
CA SER A 407 37.73 -7.28 -23.67
C SER A 407 38.76 -8.41 -23.84
N GLY A 408 38.41 -9.63 -23.43
CA GLY A 408 39.27 -10.82 -23.51
C GLY A 408 40.35 -10.90 -22.44
N ALA A 409 40.40 -9.96 -21.50
CA ALA A 409 41.46 -9.90 -20.49
C ALA A 409 41.20 -10.83 -19.28
N LEU A 410 42.29 -11.24 -18.64
CA LEU A 410 42.29 -11.76 -17.27
C LEU A 410 42.77 -10.64 -16.31
N ALA A 411 41.91 -10.13 -15.47
CA ALA A 411 42.24 -9.12 -14.46
C ALA A 411 42.60 -9.78 -13.12
N ILE A 412 43.78 -9.49 -12.58
CA ILE A 412 44.25 -10.01 -11.29
C ILE A 412 44.78 -8.84 -10.47
N SER A 413 44.20 -8.63 -9.30
CA SER A 413 44.63 -7.58 -8.36
C SER A 413 44.52 -8.12 -6.93
N ARG A 414 45.47 -8.95 -6.56
CA ARG A 414 45.61 -9.56 -5.23
C ARG A 414 47.05 -9.80 -4.85
N GLY A 415 47.35 -9.90 -3.55
CA GLY A 415 48.68 -10.24 -3.04
C GLY A 415 49.17 -11.59 -3.49
N ARG A 416 50.52 -11.77 -3.58
CA ARG A 416 51.14 -13.09 -3.84
C ARG A 416 51.14 -13.90 -2.54
N GLN A 417 50.69 -15.14 -2.61
CA GLN A 417 50.65 -16.02 -1.47
C GLN A 417 52.09 -16.35 -0.99
N GLU A 418 52.32 -16.29 0.31
CA GLU A 418 53.54 -16.73 0.98
C GLU A 418 53.19 -17.75 2.05
N ASN A 419 53.84 -18.94 2.02
CA ASN A 419 53.65 -19.97 3.01
C ASN A 419 54.83 -19.99 3.98
N LYS A 420 54.58 -19.85 5.29
CA LYS A 420 55.56 -19.94 6.35
C LYS A 420 55.46 -21.28 7.07
N SER A 421 56.31 -22.23 6.74
CA SER A 421 56.30 -23.56 7.34
C SER A 421 56.61 -23.50 8.84
N GLY A 422 55.97 -24.35 9.62
CA GLY A 422 56.15 -24.46 11.07
C GLY A 422 55.58 -23.26 11.89
N PHE A 423 54.84 -22.33 11.23
CA PHE A 423 54.31 -21.17 11.94
C PHE A 423 53.23 -21.53 12.97
N PHE A 424 52.42 -22.59 12.69
CA PHE A 424 51.40 -23.07 13.60
C PHE A 424 52.00 -23.54 14.94
N GLU A 425 53.03 -24.38 14.89
CA GLU A 425 53.74 -24.87 16.07
C GLU A 425 54.45 -23.74 16.82
N LYS A 426 54.97 -22.74 16.10
CA LYS A 426 55.62 -21.56 16.68
C LYS A 426 54.62 -20.70 17.42
N PHE A 427 53.35 -20.60 16.93
CA PHE A 427 52.34 -19.71 17.47
C PHE A 427 51.59 -20.33 18.66
N PHE A 428 51.18 -21.63 18.56
CA PHE A 428 50.38 -22.33 19.57
C PHE A 428 51.22 -23.17 20.53
N GLY A 429 52.52 -23.43 20.26
CA GLY A 429 53.34 -24.36 21.00
C GLY A 429 53.09 -25.84 20.57
N LYS A 430 54.07 -26.72 20.76
CA LYS A 430 53.95 -28.13 20.40
C LYS A 430 52.96 -28.92 21.27
N ASP A 431 52.62 -28.45 22.47
CA ASP A 431 51.78 -29.09 23.44
C ASP A 431 50.30 -28.75 23.31
N ASP A 432 49.92 -27.66 22.62
CA ASP A 432 48.53 -27.24 22.41
C ASP A 432 47.84 -27.92 21.22
N VAL A 433 48.58 -28.68 20.41
CA VAL A 433 48.04 -29.37 19.22
C VAL A 433 47.33 -30.69 19.58
N LYS A 434 47.33 -31.10 20.84
CA LYS A 434 46.69 -32.36 21.32
C LYS A 434 45.40 -32.14 22.14
N LYS A 435 44.82 -30.95 22.13
CA LYS A 435 43.47 -30.66 22.64
C LYS A 435 42.58 -30.31 21.45
#